data_d762674e5f64178548244379fbb0fa30
#
_entry.id   d762674e5f64178548244379fbb0fa30
#
_cell.length_a   1.000
_cell.length_b   1.000
_cell.length_c   1.000
_cell.angle_alpha   90.00
_cell.angle_beta   90.00
_cell.angle_gamma   90.00
#
_symmetry.space_group_name_H-M   'P 1'
#
loop_
_entity.id
_entity.type
_entity.pdbx_description
1 polymer ?
#
loop_
_entity_poly.entity_id
_entity_poly.type
_entity_poly.pdbx_seq_one_letter_code
_entity_poly.pdbx_strand_id
1 'polypeptide(L)'
;MVEKADQVLETMNRARDEGADLLEWRLDVTRDPELETVLLQSPLPVIATVRSIEQGGHFSGTRQEQLRLLIQAATFGSSYIDWEFRPGESLPDQLSP
;
A
#
# COMPACT_ATOMS: atom_id res chain seq x y z
N MET A 1 -6.32 12.57 6.44
CA MET A 1 -7.49 11.75 6.86
C MET A 1 -7.04 10.31 7.02
N VAL A 2 -7.49 9.64 8.07
CA VAL A 2 -7.10 8.27 8.36
C VAL A 2 -8.32 7.36 8.20
N GLU A 3 -8.21 6.33 7.36
CA GLU A 3 -9.32 5.43 7.05
C GLU A 3 -9.17 4.09 7.77
N LYS A 4 -10.29 3.50 8.17
CA LYS A 4 -10.34 2.15 8.72
C LYS A 4 -10.61 1.14 7.60
N ALA A 5 -10.38 -0.14 7.88
CA ALA A 5 -10.48 -1.21 6.88
C ALA A 5 -11.83 -1.24 6.16
N ASP A 6 -12.94 -1.13 6.89
CA ASP A 6 -14.28 -1.15 6.28
C ASP A 6 -14.52 0.05 5.36
N GLN A 7 -13.98 1.21 5.71
CA GLN A 7 -14.06 2.41 4.87
C GLN A 7 -13.21 2.25 3.61
N VAL A 8 -12.03 1.65 3.75
CA VAL A 8 -11.16 1.36 2.60
C VAL A 8 -11.88 0.43 1.62
N LEU A 9 -12.47 -0.66 2.11
CA LEU A 9 -13.18 -1.62 1.26
C LEU A 9 -14.39 -0.97 0.58
N GLU A 10 -15.11 -0.12 1.28
CA GLU A 10 -16.24 0.60 0.68
C GLU A 10 -15.77 1.48 -0.48
N THR A 11 -14.67 2.20 -0.28
CA THR A 11 -14.08 3.05 -1.32
C THR A 11 -13.61 2.22 -2.51
N MET A 12 -12.99 1.06 -2.24
CA MET A 12 -12.52 0.15 -3.30
C MET A 12 -13.68 -0.37 -4.14
N ASN A 13 -14.77 -0.77 -3.49
CA ASN A 13 -15.95 -1.28 -4.20
C ASN A 13 -16.60 -0.18 -5.04
N ARG A 14 -16.64 1.04 -4.53
CA ARG A 14 -17.18 2.18 -5.27
C ARG A 14 -16.33 2.47 -6.50
N ALA A 15 -15.01 2.44 -6.36
CA ALA A 15 -14.11 2.66 -7.49
C ALA A 15 -14.30 1.62 -8.58
N ARG A 16 -14.46 0.33 -8.19
CA ARG A 16 -14.76 -0.74 -9.14
C ARG A 16 -16.05 -0.45 -9.88
N ASP A 17 -17.10 -0.08 -9.17
CA ASP A 17 -18.40 0.19 -9.77
C ASP A 17 -18.34 1.38 -10.72
N GLU A 18 -17.41 2.30 -10.52
CA GLU A 18 -17.18 3.44 -11.39
C GLU A 18 -16.21 3.15 -12.55
N GLY A 19 -15.74 1.91 -12.68
CA GLY A 19 -14.96 1.47 -13.82
C GLY A 19 -13.45 1.39 -13.60
N ALA A 20 -12.98 1.46 -12.38
CA ALA A 20 -11.55 1.29 -12.12
C ALA A 20 -11.10 -0.14 -12.41
N ASP A 21 -9.89 -0.31 -12.94
CA ASP A 21 -9.29 -1.61 -13.23
C ASP A 21 -8.22 -1.97 -12.21
N LEU A 22 -7.72 -1.00 -11.45
CA LEU A 22 -6.59 -1.13 -10.54
C LEU A 22 -6.78 -0.10 -9.43
N LEU A 23 -6.37 -0.46 -8.23
CA LEU A 23 -6.49 0.42 -7.07
C LEU A 23 -5.13 0.69 -6.46
N GLU A 24 -4.86 1.94 -6.08
CA GLU A 24 -3.72 2.25 -5.22
C GLU A 24 -4.22 2.39 -3.79
N TRP A 25 -3.60 1.65 -2.87
CA TRP A 25 -3.92 1.75 -1.45
C TRP A 25 -2.76 2.43 -0.71
N ARG A 26 -3.02 3.63 -0.23
CA ARG A 26 -2.06 4.44 0.53
C ARG A 26 -2.06 3.99 1.98
N LEU A 27 -1.10 3.17 2.34
CA LEU A 27 -0.99 2.65 3.71
C LEU A 27 -0.54 3.70 4.70
N ASP A 28 0.13 4.75 4.23
CA ASP A 28 0.60 5.84 5.08
C ASP A 28 -0.53 6.71 5.64
N VAL A 29 -1.74 6.62 5.06
CA VAL A 29 -2.90 7.37 5.54
C VAL A 29 -3.98 6.46 6.13
N THR A 30 -3.70 5.17 6.26
CA THR A 30 -4.65 4.20 6.79
C THR A 30 -4.28 3.86 8.23
N ARG A 31 -5.23 4.05 9.17
CA ARG A 31 -5.00 3.66 10.56
C ARG A 31 -5.22 2.16 10.69
N ASP A 32 -4.26 1.50 11.38
CA ASP A 32 -4.36 0.08 11.67
C ASP A 32 -4.76 -0.72 10.42
N PRO A 33 -3.94 -0.67 9.35
CA PRO A 33 -4.31 -1.34 8.11
C PRO A 33 -4.41 -2.84 8.35
N GLU A 34 -5.60 -3.36 8.25
CA GLU A 34 -5.84 -4.80 8.34
C GLU A 34 -5.54 -5.39 6.97
N LEU A 35 -4.25 -5.54 6.68
CA LEU A 35 -3.75 -5.90 5.35
C LEU A 35 -4.40 -7.17 4.83
N GLU A 36 -4.39 -8.23 5.63
CA GLU A 36 -4.96 -9.50 5.20
C GLU A 36 -6.44 -9.37 4.89
N THR A 37 -7.20 -8.76 5.80
CA THR A 37 -8.64 -8.61 5.64
C THR A 37 -8.98 -7.81 4.39
N VAL A 38 -8.33 -6.66 4.19
CA VAL A 38 -8.62 -5.78 3.06
C VAL A 38 -8.19 -6.42 1.76
N LEU A 39 -6.98 -6.98 1.71
CA LEU A 39 -6.46 -7.53 0.46
C LEU A 39 -7.21 -8.80 0.02
N LEU A 40 -7.66 -9.62 0.96
CA LEU A 40 -8.48 -10.79 0.63
C LEU A 40 -9.85 -10.42 0.08
N GLN A 41 -10.38 -9.28 0.48
CA GLN A 41 -11.72 -8.83 0.07
C GLN A 41 -11.69 -7.78 -1.02
N SER A 42 -10.52 -7.33 -1.45
CA SER A 42 -10.41 -6.31 -2.49
C SER A 42 -11.04 -6.80 -3.80
N PRO A 43 -11.90 -5.99 -4.42
CA PRO A 43 -12.55 -6.38 -5.68
C PRO A 43 -11.66 -6.27 -6.90
N LEU A 44 -10.47 -5.65 -6.76
CA LEU A 44 -9.55 -5.38 -7.86
C LEU A 44 -8.12 -5.57 -7.42
N PRO A 45 -7.18 -5.74 -8.38
CA PRO A 45 -5.76 -5.74 -8.05
C PRO A 45 -5.34 -4.45 -7.35
N VAL A 46 -4.43 -4.55 -6.40
CA VAL A 46 -4.01 -3.43 -5.55
C VAL A 46 -2.52 -3.14 -5.72
N ILE A 47 -2.19 -1.86 -5.83
CA ILE A 47 -0.83 -1.35 -5.64
C ILE A 47 -0.76 -0.86 -4.19
N ALA A 48 0.11 -1.45 -3.38
CA ALA A 48 0.32 -0.98 -2.01
C ALA A 48 1.40 0.10 -2.01
N THR A 49 1.09 1.25 -1.44
CA THR A 49 1.99 2.40 -1.40
C THR A 49 2.15 2.88 0.03
N VAL A 50 3.41 3.06 0.46
CA VAL A 50 3.74 3.68 1.74
C VAL A 50 4.54 4.95 1.43
N ARG A 51 3.86 6.09 1.36
CA ARG A 51 4.50 7.34 0.95
C ARG A 51 5.10 8.04 2.16
N SER A 52 6.41 8.28 2.12
CA SER A 52 7.11 8.96 3.21
C SER A 52 6.80 10.45 3.23
N ILE A 53 7.01 11.06 4.39
CA ILE A 53 6.86 12.52 4.55
C ILE A 53 7.78 13.25 3.57
N GLU A 54 8.99 12.76 3.35
CA GLU A 54 9.94 13.35 2.41
C GLU A 54 9.42 13.40 0.98
N GLN A 55 8.54 12.48 0.64
CA GLN A 55 7.94 12.36 -0.69
C GLN A 55 6.50 12.88 -0.73
N GLY A 56 6.10 13.65 0.27
CA GLY A 56 4.77 14.25 0.31
C GLY A 56 3.69 13.41 0.97
N GLY A 57 4.04 12.29 1.59
CA GLY A 57 3.09 11.43 2.28
C GLY A 57 3.06 11.65 3.79
N HIS A 58 2.65 10.63 4.52
CA HIS A 58 2.44 10.70 5.96
C HIS A 58 3.27 9.69 6.75
N PHE A 59 4.03 8.82 6.09
CA PHE A 59 4.81 7.81 6.76
C PHE A 59 6.09 8.40 7.34
N SER A 60 6.26 8.31 8.66
CA SER A 60 7.40 8.87 9.38
C SER A 60 8.39 7.81 9.87
N GLY A 61 8.17 6.54 9.55
CA GLY A 61 9.05 5.45 9.96
C GLY A 61 10.33 5.38 9.14
N THR A 62 11.15 4.39 9.46
CA THR A 62 12.42 4.16 8.77
C THR A 62 12.19 3.49 7.41
N ARG A 63 13.25 3.49 6.58
CA ARG A 63 13.22 2.77 5.30
C ARG A 63 12.96 1.27 5.52
N GLN A 64 13.53 0.69 6.58
CA GLN A 64 13.29 -0.71 6.91
C GLN A 64 11.83 -0.97 7.28
N GLU A 65 11.23 -0.07 8.04
CA GLU A 65 9.82 -0.18 8.40
C GLU A 65 8.93 -0.05 7.17
N GLN A 66 9.26 0.88 6.28
CA GLN A 66 8.55 1.08 5.02
C GLN A 66 8.59 -0.20 4.18
N LEU A 67 9.78 -0.78 4.03
CA LEU A 67 9.98 -2.02 3.28
C LEU A 67 9.19 -3.17 3.89
N ARG A 68 9.25 -3.31 5.22
CA ARG A 68 8.54 -4.37 5.93
C ARG A 68 7.04 -4.32 5.67
N LEU A 69 6.47 -3.13 5.73
CA LEU A 69 5.03 -2.95 5.51
C LEU A 69 4.65 -3.31 4.08
N LEU A 70 5.46 -2.93 3.10
CA LEU A 70 5.22 -3.28 1.70
C LEU A 70 5.34 -4.78 1.45
N ILE A 71 6.31 -5.44 2.07
CA ILE A 71 6.47 -6.89 1.94
C ILE A 71 5.28 -7.62 2.58
N GLN A 72 4.79 -7.13 3.71
CA GLN A 72 3.59 -7.69 4.33
C GLN A 72 2.39 -7.57 3.39
N ALA A 73 2.23 -6.41 2.74
CA ALA A 73 1.15 -6.20 1.78
C ALA A 73 1.26 -7.19 0.61
N ALA A 74 2.46 -7.40 0.09
CA ALA A 74 2.68 -8.38 -0.97
C ALA A 74 2.34 -9.80 -0.51
N THR A 75 2.73 -10.15 0.72
CA THR A 75 2.46 -11.47 1.28
C THR A 75 0.96 -11.72 1.42
N PHE A 76 0.19 -10.71 1.75
CA PHE A 76 -1.26 -10.84 1.94
C PHE A 76 -2.08 -10.62 0.68
N GLY A 77 -1.44 -10.41 -0.48
CA GLY A 77 -2.15 -10.41 -1.74
C GLY A 77 -2.14 -9.14 -2.56
N SER A 78 -1.36 -8.15 -2.19
CA SER A 78 -1.16 -6.99 -3.06
C SER A 78 -0.50 -7.43 -4.36
N SER A 79 -1.04 -7.00 -5.49
CA SER A 79 -0.50 -7.39 -6.80
C SER A 79 0.78 -6.64 -7.14
N TYR A 80 0.92 -5.44 -6.62
CA TYR A 80 2.08 -4.57 -6.86
C TYR A 80 2.42 -3.83 -5.58
N ILE A 81 3.68 -3.42 -5.45
CA ILE A 81 4.11 -2.50 -4.40
C ILE A 81 4.86 -1.34 -5.04
N ASP A 82 4.73 -0.15 -4.46
CA ASP A 82 5.41 1.05 -4.91
C ASP A 82 6.60 1.31 -3.97
N TRP A 83 7.81 1.03 -4.44
CA TRP A 83 9.03 1.32 -3.69
C TRP A 83 9.57 2.68 -4.11
N GLU A 84 9.66 3.60 -3.16
CA GLU A 84 10.17 4.95 -3.43
C GLU A 84 11.64 4.89 -3.82
N PHE A 85 11.95 5.41 -5.01
CA PHE A 85 13.33 5.52 -5.45
C PHE A 85 14.00 6.73 -4.79
N ARG A 86 15.20 6.53 -4.24
CA ARG A 86 16.01 7.60 -3.68
C ARG A 86 17.42 7.50 -4.28
N PRO A 87 17.99 8.64 -4.75
CA PRO A 87 19.34 8.63 -5.31
C PRO A 87 20.35 8.08 -4.29
N GLY A 88 21.24 7.22 -4.76
CA GLY A 88 22.28 6.63 -3.91
C GLY A 88 21.87 5.36 -3.18
N GLU A 89 20.60 4.99 -3.23
CA GLU A 89 20.14 3.72 -2.65
C GLU A 89 20.10 2.62 -3.71
N SER A 90 20.46 1.41 -3.28
CA SER A 90 20.27 0.23 -4.11
C SER A 90 18.88 -0.35 -3.87
N LEU A 91 18.35 -1.08 -4.84
CA LEU A 91 17.11 -1.82 -4.66
C LEU A 91 17.33 -2.87 -3.56
N PRO A 92 16.47 -2.92 -2.52
CA PRO A 92 16.60 -3.95 -1.48
C PRO A 92 16.54 -5.36 -2.08
N ASP A 93 17.33 -6.27 -1.52
CA ASP A 93 17.39 -7.66 -1.99
C ASP A 93 16.02 -8.32 -1.97
N GLN A 94 15.19 -8.00 -0.99
CA GLN A 94 13.83 -8.55 -0.85
C GLN A 94 12.93 -8.18 -2.02
N LEU A 95 13.25 -7.11 -2.76
CA LEU A 95 12.49 -6.65 -3.92
C LEU A 95 13.13 -7.06 -5.24
N SER A 96 14.30 -7.69 -5.20
CA SER A 96 14.98 -8.18 -6.41
C SER A 96 14.27 -9.41 -6.95
N PRO A 97 14.27 -9.59 -8.29
CA PRO A 97 13.70 -10.80 -8.90
C PRO A 97 14.46 -12.05 -8.47
#